data_b27227258b715ca64f1e87a39dbc746b
#
_entry.id   b27227258b715ca64f1e87a39dbc746b
#
_cell.length_a   1.000
_cell.length_b   1.000
_cell.length_c   1.000
_cell.angle_alpha   90.00
_cell.angle_beta   90.00
_cell.angle_gamma   90.00
#
_symmetry.space_group_name_H-M   'P 1'
#
loop_
_entity.id
_entity.type
_entity.pdbx_description
1 polymer ?
#
loop_
_entity_poly.entity_id
_entity_poly.type
_entity_poly.pdbx_seq_one_letter_code
_entity_poly.pdbx_strand_id
1 'polypeptide(L)'
;MRNLLYILLLIFLFSCKKENPISDIPEIEFISISPTIVQEFSDEIIITISYFDANGDLGENNPDVKNMFVKDNRNEIVYEYRIPELTPSGSNIAIQGNFDIKISGTGITDESSSQKVDYDIYVKDRAANKSNTITTSSITIQQ
;
A
#
# COMPACT_ATOMS: atom_id res chain seq x y z
N MET A 1 33.88 -38.11 -31.99
CA MET A 1 32.54 -38.21 -31.35
C MET A 1 32.59 -38.04 -29.83
N ARG A 2 33.58 -38.61 -29.14
CA ARG A 2 33.67 -38.54 -27.65
C ARG A 2 33.94 -37.11 -27.11
N ASN A 3 34.67 -36.29 -27.82
CA ASN A 3 34.99 -34.90 -27.41
C ASN A 3 33.83 -33.90 -27.65
N LEU A 4 32.93 -34.21 -28.61
CA LEU A 4 31.76 -33.40 -28.89
C LEU A 4 30.69 -33.52 -27.76
N LEU A 5 30.64 -34.66 -27.08
CA LEU A 5 29.73 -34.92 -25.99
C LEU A 5 30.09 -34.10 -24.74
N TYR A 6 31.40 -33.88 -24.49
CA TYR A 6 31.85 -33.07 -23.36
C TYR A 6 31.62 -31.56 -23.56
N ILE A 7 31.66 -31.06 -24.80
CA ILE A 7 31.36 -29.67 -25.13
C ILE A 7 29.87 -29.40 -24.95
N LEU A 8 28.99 -30.36 -25.28
CA LEU A 8 27.55 -30.20 -25.11
C LEU A 8 27.16 -30.20 -23.62
N LEU A 9 27.88 -30.91 -22.76
CA LEU A 9 27.61 -30.98 -21.31
C LEU A 9 28.01 -29.67 -20.59
N LEU A 10 28.99 -28.91 -21.12
CA LEU A 10 29.49 -27.67 -20.50
C LEU A 10 28.53 -26.49 -20.73
N ILE A 11 27.65 -26.53 -21.72
CA ILE A 11 26.75 -25.42 -22.06
C ILE A 11 25.54 -25.35 -21.11
N PHE A 12 25.22 -26.42 -20.37
CA PHE A 12 24.06 -26.46 -19.46
C PHE A 12 24.28 -25.79 -18.09
N LEU A 13 25.50 -25.32 -17.77
CA LEU A 13 25.80 -24.82 -16.42
C LEU A 13 25.71 -23.28 -16.25
N PHE A 14 25.31 -22.54 -17.29
CA PHE A 14 25.23 -21.08 -17.22
C PHE A 14 23.81 -20.53 -17.26
N SER A 15 22.82 -21.27 -16.75
CA SER A 15 21.50 -20.68 -16.49
C SER A 15 21.48 -20.07 -15.08
N CYS A 16 22.34 -19.09 -14.83
CA CYS A 16 22.20 -18.21 -13.69
C CYS A 16 21.00 -17.30 -13.98
N LYS A 17 19.81 -17.61 -13.44
CA LYS A 17 18.73 -16.66 -13.36
C LYS A 17 19.24 -15.49 -12.54
N LYS A 18 19.37 -14.33 -13.16
CA LYS A 18 19.58 -13.07 -12.46
C LYS A 18 18.31 -12.86 -11.64
N GLU A 19 18.35 -13.15 -10.35
CA GLU A 19 17.30 -12.71 -9.44
C GLU A 19 17.32 -11.18 -9.50
N ASN A 20 16.23 -10.57 -9.90
CA ASN A 20 16.09 -9.13 -9.78
C ASN A 20 16.24 -8.80 -8.29
N PRO A 21 17.08 -7.81 -7.94
CA PRO A 21 17.17 -7.39 -6.55
C PRO A 21 15.76 -7.02 -6.08
N ILE A 22 15.33 -7.58 -4.95
CA ILE A 22 14.06 -7.24 -4.33
C ILE A 22 14.15 -5.75 -3.98
N SER A 23 13.11 -5.00 -4.35
CA SER A 23 13.05 -3.55 -4.09
C SER A 23 12.94 -3.29 -2.58
N ASP A 24 13.71 -2.32 -2.09
CA ASP A 24 13.57 -1.81 -0.71
C ASP A 24 12.40 -0.80 -0.60
N ILE A 25 11.70 -0.53 -1.70
CA ILE A 25 10.54 0.35 -1.71
C ILE A 25 9.31 -0.46 -1.33
N PRO A 26 8.50 -0.05 -0.35
CA PRO A 26 7.28 -0.76 0.02
C PRO A 26 6.26 -0.76 -1.12
N GLU A 27 5.51 -1.86 -1.22
CA GLU A 27 4.43 -2.02 -2.20
C GLU A 27 3.11 -2.20 -1.45
N ILE A 28 2.03 -1.61 -1.99
CA ILE A 28 0.67 -1.76 -1.45
C ILE A 28 -0.31 -2.14 -2.55
N GLU A 29 -1.38 -2.87 -2.16
CA GLU A 29 -2.46 -3.25 -3.04
C GLU A 29 -3.81 -2.98 -2.37
N PHE A 30 -4.80 -2.56 -3.16
CA PHE A 30 -6.16 -2.37 -2.69
C PHE A 30 -6.85 -3.73 -2.54
N ILE A 31 -7.48 -3.98 -1.39
CA ILE A 31 -8.28 -5.18 -1.14
C ILE A 31 -9.77 -4.85 -1.18
N SER A 32 -10.24 -3.91 -0.34
CA SER A 32 -11.66 -3.60 -0.25
C SER A 32 -11.91 -2.23 0.36
N ILE A 33 -13.11 -1.71 0.10
CA ILE A 33 -13.68 -0.56 0.78
C ILE A 33 -15.14 -0.87 1.16
N SER A 34 -15.52 -0.56 2.39
CA SER A 34 -16.87 -0.84 2.91
C SER A 34 -17.30 0.18 3.97
N PRO A 35 -18.61 0.41 4.12
CA PRO A 35 -19.68 -0.04 3.25
C PRO A 35 -19.66 0.69 1.89
N THR A 36 -20.38 0.18 0.89
CA THR A 36 -20.45 0.81 -0.45
C THR A 36 -21.40 1.99 -0.52
N ILE A 37 -22.26 2.14 0.49
CA ILE A 37 -23.18 3.27 0.70
C ILE A 37 -23.01 3.68 2.17
N VAL A 38 -22.77 4.96 2.42
CA VAL A 38 -22.58 5.54 3.74
C VAL A 38 -23.49 6.74 3.93
N GLN A 39 -23.98 6.91 5.16
CA GLN A 39 -24.69 8.10 5.60
C GLN A 39 -23.66 9.18 5.97
N GLU A 40 -23.80 10.39 5.42
CA GLU A 40 -22.86 11.47 5.69
C GLU A 40 -22.74 11.76 7.21
N PHE A 41 -21.54 12.04 7.65
CA PHE A 41 -21.16 12.34 9.05
C PHE A 41 -21.48 11.26 10.09
N SER A 42 -22.18 10.18 9.72
CA SER A 42 -22.65 9.13 10.63
C SER A 42 -21.85 7.85 10.52
N ASP A 43 -21.61 7.40 9.30
CA ASP A 43 -20.99 6.11 9.06
C ASP A 43 -19.47 6.22 8.98
N GLU A 44 -18.79 5.11 9.33
CA GLU A 44 -17.36 4.94 9.17
C GLU A 44 -17.09 4.16 7.87
N ILE A 45 -16.12 4.63 7.11
CA ILE A 45 -15.59 3.94 5.93
C ILE A 45 -14.37 3.15 6.37
N ILE A 46 -14.30 1.87 6.02
CA ILE A 46 -13.13 1.01 6.25
C ILE A 46 -12.53 0.66 4.90
N ILE A 47 -11.27 1.04 4.70
CA ILE A 47 -10.47 0.67 3.53
C ILE A 47 -9.44 -0.35 3.95
N THR A 48 -9.45 -1.54 3.34
CA THR A 48 -8.44 -2.58 3.58
C THR A 48 -7.45 -2.58 2.43
N ILE A 49 -6.17 -2.51 2.76
CA ILE A 49 -5.05 -2.62 1.83
C ILE A 49 -4.09 -3.71 2.31
N SER A 50 -3.41 -4.39 1.39
CA SER A 50 -2.23 -5.20 1.72
C SER A 50 -0.96 -4.39 1.55
N TYR A 51 0.09 -4.84 2.22
CA TYR A 51 1.43 -4.29 2.05
C TYR A 51 2.46 -5.42 1.98
N PHE A 52 3.55 -5.15 1.27
CA PHE A 52 4.78 -5.91 1.26
C PHE A 52 5.95 -4.95 1.33
N ASP A 53 6.93 -5.26 2.19
CA ASP A 53 8.15 -4.48 2.35
C ASP A 53 9.33 -5.42 2.57
N ALA A 54 10.28 -5.42 1.63
CA ALA A 54 11.32 -6.42 1.53
C ALA A 54 12.43 -6.26 2.57
N ASN A 55 12.72 -5.03 2.99
CA ASN A 55 13.73 -4.74 4.01
C ASN A 55 13.12 -4.53 5.42
N GLY A 56 11.77 -4.45 5.50
CA GLY A 56 11.03 -4.42 6.76
C GLY A 56 11.14 -3.11 7.51
N ASP A 57 11.37 -2.00 6.84
CA ASP A 57 11.46 -0.70 7.49
C ASP A 57 10.18 0.15 7.39
N LEU A 58 9.06 -0.47 6.94
CA LEU A 58 7.75 0.15 7.00
C LEU A 58 7.29 0.32 8.45
N GLY A 59 6.73 1.49 8.74
CA GLY A 59 6.27 1.85 10.08
C GLY A 59 7.34 2.60 10.89
N GLU A 60 6.89 3.39 11.87
CA GLU A 60 7.73 4.33 12.61
C GLU A 60 7.38 4.31 14.10
N ASN A 61 8.41 4.34 14.94
CA ASN A 61 8.24 4.36 16.40
C ASN A 61 7.90 5.75 16.94
N ASN A 62 8.33 6.82 16.24
CA ASN A 62 8.00 8.18 16.60
C ASN A 62 6.48 8.45 16.37
N PRO A 63 5.70 8.79 17.43
CA PRO A 63 4.26 9.01 17.31
C PRO A 63 3.87 10.22 16.46
N ASP A 64 4.78 11.17 16.26
CA ASP A 64 4.51 12.40 15.52
C ASP A 64 4.68 12.22 13.99
N VAL A 65 5.32 11.14 13.55
CA VAL A 65 5.53 10.87 12.13
C VAL A 65 4.26 10.30 11.50
N LYS A 66 3.85 10.87 10.36
CA LYS A 66 2.79 10.37 9.50
C LYS A 66 3.44 9.71 8.28
N ASN A 67 3.04 8.48 8.02
CA ASN A 67 3.65 7.66 6.99
C ASN A 67 2.65 6.86 6.13
N MET A 68 1.34 7.11 6.33
CA MET A 68 0.28 6.65 5.43
C MET A 68 -0.61 7.85 5.08
N PHE A 69 -0.89 8.02 3.80
CA PHE A 69 -1.57 9.18 3.24
C PHE A 69 -2.74 8.71 2.38
N VAL A 70 -3.93 9.21 2.69
CA VAL A 70 -5.18 8.89 2.01
C VAL A 70 -5.78 10.17 1.48
N LYS A 71 -5.77 10.37 0.18
CA LYS A 71 -6.28 11.56 -0.47
C LYS A 71 -7.72 11.34 -0.96
N ASP A 72 -8.62 12.21 -0.56
CA ASP A 72 -9.98 12.28 -1.13
C ASP A 72 -9.92 12.94 -2.51
N ASN A 73 -10.26 12.18 -3.55
CA ASN A 73 -10.15 12.66 -4.93
C ASN A 73 -11.20 13.69 -5.33
N ARG A 74 -12.21 13.99 -4.49
CA ARG A 74 -13.20 15.04 -4.73
C ARG A 74 -12.69 16.45 -4.44
N ASN A 75 -11.85 16.57 -3.39
CA ASN A 75 -11.42 17.87 -2.85
C ASN A 75 -9.93 17.95 -2.54
N GLU A 76 -9.18 16.87 -2.84
CA GLU A 76 -7.73 16.72 -2.63
C GLU A 76 -7.29 16.82 -1.16
N ILE A 77 -8.21 16.72 -0.20
CA ILE A 77 -7.88 16.65 1.23
C ILE A 77 -7.12 15.33 1.48
N VAL A 78 -6.00 15.45 2.19
CA VAL A 78 -5.18 14.29 2.57
C VAL A 78 -5.36 14.00 4.05
N TYR A 79 -5.83 12.80 4.35
CA TYR A 79 -5.86 12.25 5.69
C TYR A 79 -4.51 11.57 5.95
N GLU A 80 -3.89 11.92 7.06
CA GLU A 80 -2.56 11.43 7.42
C GLU A 80 -2.64 10.49 8.62
N TYR A 81 -2.15 9.27 8.43
CA TYR A 81 -2.14 8.23 9.44
C TYR A 81 -0.71 7.84 9.80
N ARG A 82 -0.56 7.22 10.97
CA ARG A 82 0.67 6.61 11.40
C ARG A 82 0.56 5.09 11.29
N ILE A 83 1.49 4.47 10.61
CA ILE A 83 1.79 3.05 10.74
C ILE A 83 2.80 2.93 11.89
N PRO A 84 2.49 2.24 13.00
CA PRO A 84 3.45 2.00 14.06
C PRO A 84 4.60 1.13 13.56
N GLU A 85 5.72 1.11 14.27
CA GLU A 85 6.85 0.24 13.96
C GLU A 85 6.39 -1.23 13.90
N LEU A 86 6.64 -1.87 12.76
CA LEU A 86 6.23 -3.26 12.51
C LEU A 86 7.35 -4.25 12.80
N THR A 87 8.61 -3.78 12.68
CA THR A 87 9.82 -4.53 13.02
C THR A 87 10.79 -3.62 13.76
N PRO A 88 11.61 -4.15 14.69
CA PRO A 88 12.62 -3.35 15.37
C PRO A 88 13.56 -2.64 14.40
N SER A 89 13.92 -1.40 14.74
CA SER A 89 14.86 -0.61 13.95
C SER A 89 16.19 -1.36 13.76
N GLY A 90 16.68 -1.37 12.52
CA GLY A 90 17.87 -2.11 12.10
C GLY A 90 17.62 -3.58 11.72
N SER A 91 16.40 -4.08 11.82
CA SER A 91 16.02 -5.36 11.23
C SER A 91 16.02 -5.23 9.69
N ASN A 92 16.43 -6.31 9.02
CA ASN A 92 16.36 -6.44 7.56
C ASN A 92 15.61 -7.74 7.25
N ILE A 93 14.30 -7.73 7.47
CA ILE A 93 13.41 -8.88 7.36
C ILE A 93 12.18 -8.45 6.56
N ALA A 94 11.90 -9.16 5.46
CA ALA A 94 10.70 -8.89 4.66
C ALA A 94 9.43 -9.07 5.50
N ILE A 95 8.52 -8.11 5.37
CA ILE A 95 7.23 -8.09 6.06
C ILE A 95 6.09 -7.95 5.08
N GLN A 96 4.95 -8.53 5.42
CA GLN A 96 3.71 -8.40 4.68
C GLN A 96 2.52 -8.51 5.62
N GLY A 97 1.41 -7.91 5.23
CA GLY A 97 0.18 -7.94 6.01
C GLY A 97 -0.89 -7.05 5.42
N ASN A 98 -1.90 -6.74 6.23
CA ASN A 98 -3.00 -5.86 5.85
C ASN A 98 -3.14 -4.72 6.86
N PHE A 99 -3.63 -3.57 6.37
CA PHE A 99 -4.10 -2.46 7.19
C PHE A 99 -5.57 -2.19 6.93
N ASP A 100 -6.32 -1.93 8.00
CA ASP A 100 -7.66 -1.36 7.94
C ASP A 100 -7.57 0.13 8.28
N ILE A 101 -7.87 0.96 7.31
CA ILE A 101 -7.86 2.41 7.42
C ILE A 101 -9.29 2.87 7.64
N LYS A 102 -9.50 3.63 8.71
CA LYS A 102 -10.82 4.14 9.11
C LYS A 102 -10.93 5.62 8.78
N ILE A 103 -11.97 5.97 8.01
CA ILE A 103 -12.32 7.35 7.71
C ILE A 103 -13.70 7.61 8.29
N SER A 104 -13.79 8.58 9.19
CA SER A 104 -15.04 8.97 9.87
C SER A 104 -15.41 10.40 9.49
N GLY A 105 -16.70 10.70 9.55
CA GLY A 105 -17.19 12.07 9.35
C GLY A 105 -17.12 12.54 7.89
N THR A 106 -17.12 11.63 6.94
CA THR A 106 -17.15 11.98 5.51
C THR A 106 -18.51 12.56 5.15
N GLY A 107 -18.52 13.76 4.55
CA GLY A 107 -19.72 14.42 4.05
C GLY A 107 -19.72 14.58 2.55
N ILE A 108 -20.85 15.07 2.01
CA ILE A 108 -21.02 15.51 0.63
C ILE A 108 -20.30 16.85 0.47
N THR A 109 -19.53 17.06 -0.60
CA THR A 109 -18.70 18.24 -0.86
C THR A 109 -19.31 19.19 -1.89
N ASP A 110 -20.42 18.80 -2.49
CA ASP A 110 -21.26 19.62 -3.38
C ASP A 110 -22.70 19.69 -2.81
N GLU A 111 -23.59 20.37 -3.45
CA GLU A 111 -24.97 20.56 -2.98
C GLU A 111 -25.91 19.39 -3.37
N SER A 112 -25.36 18.22 -3.77
CA SER A 112 -26.15 17.05 -4.17
C SER A 112 -26.67 16.28 -2.95
N SER A 113 -27.71 15.44 -3.15
CA SER A 113 -28.21 14.55 -2.11
C SER A 113 -27.40 13.26 -1.98
N SER A 114 -26.51 12.98 -2.94
CA SER A 114 -25.58 11.86 -2.90
C SER A 114 -24.38 12.13 -3.79
N GLN A 115 -23.20 11.66 -3.38
CA GLN A 115 -21.96 11.88 -4.09
C GLN A 115 -21.08 10.63 -4.04
N LYS A 116 -20.42 10.30 -5.15
CA LYS A 116 -19.38 9.26 -5.16
C LYS A 116 -18.07 9.80 -4.67
N VAL A 117 -17.31 8.94 -3.97
CA VAL A 117 -15.96 9.20 -3.52
C VAL A 117 -15.08 7.98 -3.74
N ASP A 118 -13.84 8.22 -4.12
CA ASP A 118 -12.73 7.28 -4.09
C ASP A 118 -11.49 7.97 -3.52
N TYR A 119 -10.49 7.17 -3.16
CA TYR A 119 -9.31 7.64 -2.46
C TYR A 119 -8.04 7.13 -3.12
N ASP A 120 -7.03 8.01 -3.23
CA ASP A 120 -5.66 7.62 -3.56
C ASP A 120 -4.86 7.39 -2.29
N ILE A 121 -4.15 6.27 -2.22
CA ILE A 121 -3.43 5.87 -1.01
C ILE A 121 -1.98 5.55 -1.37
N TYR A 122 -1.05 6.01 -0.52
CA TYR A 122 0.34 5.59 -0.53
C TYR A 122 0.92 5.59 0.88
N VAL A 123 2.01 4.88 1.07
CA VAL A 123 2.77 4.82 2.32
C VAL A 123 4.22 5.27 2.10
N LYS A 124 4.91 5.59 3.20
CA LYS A 124 6.36 5.84 3.21
C LYS A 124 7.00 5.00 4.29
N ASP A 125 8.18 4.45 3.98
CA ASP A 125 9.03 3.76 4.94
C ASP A 125 9.91 4.72 5.76
N ARG A 126 10.75 4.17 6.66
CA ARG A 126 11.69 4.94 7.48
C ARG A 126 12.81 5.60 6.68
N ALA A 127 13.13 5.07 5.50
CA ALA A 127 14.09 5.67 4.57
C ALA A 127 13.45 6.76 3.69
N ALA A 128 12.16 7.06 3.89
CA ALA A 128 11.34 7.99 3.11
C ALA A 128 11.08 7.55 1.66
N ASN A 129 11.26 6.27 1.34
CA ASN A 129 10.83 5.73 0.06
C ASN A 129 9.30 5.69 0.02
N LYS A 130 8.75 6.22 -1.08
CA LYS A 130 7.31 6.23 -1.31
C LYS A 130 6.91 4.97 -2.08
N SER A 131 5.87 4.26 -1.59
CA SER A 131 5.25 3.14 -2.31
C SER A 131 4.63 3.55 -3.64
N ASN A 132 4.15 2.58 -4.40
CA ASN A 132 3.15 2.84 -5.43
C ASN A 132 1.93 3.54 -4.82
N THR A 133 1.18 4.28 -5.66
CA THR A 133 -0.13 4.83 -5.29
C THR A 133 -1.21 3.92 -5.83
N ILE A 134 -2.19 3.58 -4.99
CA ILE A 134 -3.38 2.81 -5.36
C ILE A 134 -4.60 3.71 -5.26
N THR A 135 -5.61 3.44 -6.10
CA THR A 135 -6.93 4.10 -6.05
C THR A 135 -7.98 3.08 -5.63
N THR A 136 -8.84 3.43 -4.68
CA THR A 136 -9.93 2.56 -4.22
C THR A 136 -11.05 2.45 -5.25
N SER A 137 -11.92 1.45 -5.08
CA SER A 137 -13.24 1.52 -5.72
C SER A 137 -14.03 2.69 -5.15
N SER A 138 -14.95 3.25 -5.95
CA SER A 138 -15.85 4.32 -5.49
C SER A 138 -16.95 3.76 -4.61
N ILE A 139 -17.30 4.51 -3.55
CA ILE A 139 -18.50 4.31 -2.73
C ILE A 139 -19.43 5.51 -2.88
N THR A 140 -20.67 5.40 -2.37
CA THR A 140 -21.66 6.48 -2.41
C THR A 140 -21.90 7.03 -1.02
N ILE A 141 -21.77 8.35 -0.84
CA ILE A 141 -22.20 9.08 0.35
C ILE A 141 -23.60 9.62 0.07
N GLN A 142 -24.52 9.54 1.03
CA GLN A 142 -25.88 10.06 0.95
C GLN A 142 -26.26 10.81 2.22
N GLN A 143 -27.19 11.77 2.08
CA GLN A 143 -27.79 12.51 3.21
C GLN A 143 -28.69 11.62 4.06
#